data_6608964c05904b087a45ebebf0452a62
#
_entry.id   6608964c05904b087a45ebebf0452a62
#
_cell.length_a   1.000
_cell.length_b   1.000
_cell.length_c   1.000
_cell.angle_alpha   90.00
_cell.angle_beta   90.00
_cell.angle_gamma   90.00
#
_symmetry.space_group_name_H-M   'P 1'
#
loop_
_entity.id
_entity.type
_entity.pdbx_description
1 polymer ?
#
loop_
_entity_poly.entity_id
_entity_poly.type
_entity_poly.pdbx_seq_one_letter_code
_entity_poly.pdbx_strand_id
1 'polypeptide(L)'
;FMALVGMGAADANRRNFLALARLSGHFLDRLRGMETLRIFGRGEAEIESIRSASEDFRQRTMEVLRLAFLSSGILEFFTSLSIALVAVYFGFSYLGELDFGHYDTGVTLAAGFLALILAPEFFQPLRDLGTFYHAKAQAVGAADSLKTFMETPLAHPQRGEAELVSTDPVTIEAEELFITSPEGKTLAGPLNFTLPAGQRAVLVGRSGSGKSSLLNALSGFLSYQGSLRINGIELRDLSPESWRKHLSWVGQNPQLPAATLRDNVLLARPDASEQELQAALDNAWVSEFLPLLPQGVDTPVGDQAARLSVGQAQRVAVARALLNPCSLLLLDEPAASLDAHSEQRVMEALNAASLRQTTLMVTHQLEDLADWDVIW
;
A
#
# COMPACT_ATOMS: atom_id res chain seq x y z
N PHE A 1 12.53 37.03 13.06
CA PHE A 1 11.36 36.97 12.15
C PHE A 1 11.33 35.68 11.32
N MET A 2 12.39 35.33 10.56
CA MET A 2 12.46 34.13 9.77
C MET A 2 12.20 32.84 10.55
N ALA A 3 12.70 32.68 11.76
CA ALA A 3 12.46 31.53 12.62
C ALA A 3 10.97 31.38 13.00
N LEU A 4 10.31 32.49 13.32
CA LEU A 4 8.88 32.52 13.68
C LEU A 4 7.98 32.16 12.47
N VAL A 5 8.29 32.74 11.32
CA VAL A 5 7.54 32.42 10.07
C VAL A 5 7.79 30.97 9.65
N GLY A 6 9.00 30.47 9.86
CA GLY A 6 9.35 29.10 9.52
C GLY A 6 8.65 28.02 10.34
N MET A 7 8.43 28.25 11.61
CA MET A 7 7.66 27.34 12.46
C MET A 7 6.19 27.27 11.99
N GLY A 8 5.60 28.41 11.65
CA GLY A 8 4.25 28.46 11.10
C GLY A 8 4.13 27.81 9.71
N ALA A 9 5.17 27.91 8.87
CA ALA A 9 5.20 27.34 7.54
C ALA A 9 5.25 25.79 7.55
N ALA A 10 5.99 25.18 8.48
CA ALA A 10 6.04 23.73 8.62
C ALA A 10 4.67 23.13 8.96
N ASP A 11 3.97 23.76 9.91
CA ASP A 11 2.62 23.35 10.32
C ASP A 11 1.58 23.53 9.20
N ALA A 12 1.65 24.64 8.47
CA ALA A 12 0.78 24.91 7.33
C ALA A 12 1.01 23.88 6.21
N ASN A 13 2.26 23.55 5.89
CA ASN A 13 2.61 22.52 4.90
C ASN A 13 2.11 21.14 5.29
N ARG A 14 2.25 20.74 6.56
CA ARG A 14 1.72 19.47 7.06
C ARG A 14 0.19 19.38 6.89
N ARG A 15 -0.52 20.43 7.27
CA ARG A 15 -1.99 20.50 7.09
C ARG A 15 -2.40 20.44 5.62
N ASN A 16 -1.66 21.13 4.75
CA ASN A 16 -1.90 21.09 3.30
C ASN A 16 -1.70 19.69 2.72
N PHE A 17 -0.63 19.00 3.12
CA PHE A 17 -0.37 17.62 2.68
C PHE A 17 -1.48 16.65 3.11
N LEU A 18 -1.97 16.76 4.34
CA LEU A 18 -3.09 15.96 4.82
C LEU A 18 -4.40 16.26 4.07
N ALA A 19 -4.64 17.52 3.71
CA ALA A 19 -5.81 17.89 2.90
C ALA A 19 -5.72 17.32 1.49
N LEU A 20 -4.54 17.33 0.86
CA LEU A 20 -4.30 16.69 -0.44
C LEU A 20 -4.53 15.17 -0.38
N ALA A 21 -4.02 14.51 0.65
CA ALA A 21 -4.19 13.06 0.84
C ALA A 21 -5.68 12.69 0.99
N ARG A 22 -6.45 13.49 1.75
CA ARG A 22 -7.90 13.31 1.91
C ARG A 22 -8.63 13.51 0.59
N LEU A 23 -8.32 14.58 -0.14
CA LEU A 23 -8.92 14.86 -1.45
C LEU A 23 -8.65 13.73 -2.44
N SER A 24 -7.41 13.24 -2.51
CA SER A 24 -7.02 12.14 -3.40
C SER A 24 -7.71 10.84 -3.03
N GLY A 25 -7.76 10.48 -1.74
CA GLY A 25 -8.47 9.30 -1.28
C GLY A 25 -9.97 9.36 -1.58
N HIS A 26 -10.60 10.49 -1.29
CA HIS A 26 -12.01 10.72 -1.57
C HIS A 26 -12.34 10.63 -3.07
N PHE A 27 -11.48 11.21 -3.91
CA PHE A 27 -11.64 11.16 -5.37
C PHE A 27 -11.53 9.74 -5.92
N LEU A 28 -10.52 8.97 -5.49
CA LEU A 28 -10.33 7.58 -5.91
C LEU A 28 -11.49 6.68 -5.48
N ASP A 29 -12.02 6.89 -4.27
CA ASP A 29 -13.17 6.15 -3.78
C ASP A 29 -14.43 6.40 -4.63
N ARG A 30 -14.67 7.66 -5.02
CA ARG A 30 -15.78 8.02 -5.92
C ARG A 30 -15.60 7.49 -7.34
N LEU A 31 -14.37 7.44 -7.86
CA LEU A 31 -14.10 6.80 -9.14
C LEU A 31 -14.43 5.30 -9.12
N ARG A 32 -14.06 4.60 -8.06
CA ARG A 32 -14.40 3.19 -7.88
C ARG A 32 -15.90 2.93 -7.79
N GLY A 33 -16.63 3.84 -7.14
CA GLY A 33 -18.08 3.79 -6.98
C GLY A 33 -18.89 4.46 -8.11
N MET A 34 -18.26 4.86 -9.21
CA MET A 34 -18.91 5.72 -10.22
C MET A 34 -20.14 5.07 -10.87
N GLU A 35 -20.13 3.78 -11.14
CA GLU A 35 -21.29 3.07 -11.70
C GLU A 35 -22.48 3.13 -10.75
N THR A 36 -22.25 2.87 -9.46
CA THR A 36 -23.27 2.94 -8.42
C THR A 36 -23.84 4.36 -8.31
N LEU A 37 -22.96 5.38 -8.29
CA LEU A 37 -23.38 6.77 -8.22
C LEU A 37 -24.24 7.19 -9.43
N ARG A 38 -23.93 6.69 -10.62
CA ARG A 38 -24.71 6.94 -11.84
C ARG A 38 -26.07 6.26 -11.78
N ILE A 39 -26.14 4.99 -11.37
CA ILE A 39 -27.39 4.25 -11.26
C ILE A 39 -28.35 4.94 -10.28
N PHE A 40 -27.84 5.44 -9.14
CA PHE A 40 -28.65 6.10 -8.13
C PHE A 40 -28.84 7.62 -8.35
N GLY A 41 -28.35 8.18 -9.46
CA GLY A 41 -28.50 9.59 -9.79
C GLY A 41 -27.85 10.57 -8.79
N ARG A 42 -26.79 10.13 -8.08
CA ARG A 42 -26.13 10.90 -7.01
C ARG A 42 -24.97 11.77 -7.49
N GLY A 43 -24.78 11.92 -8.80
CA GLY A 43 -23.64 12.63 -9.37
C GLY A 43 -23.49 14.07 -8.88
N GLU A 44 -24.58 14.85 -8.83
CA GLU A 44 -24.52 16.25 -8.37
C GLU A 44 -24.12 16.38 -6.89
N ALA A 45 -24.67 15.53 -6.03
CA ALA A 45 -24.32 15.52 -4.61
C ALA A 45 -22.84 15.18 -4.39
N GLU A 46 -22.30 14.27 -5.20
CA GLU A 46 -20.88 13.89 -5.11
C GLU A 46 -19.96 14.96 -5.70
N ILE A 47 -20.36 15.67 -6.74
CA ILE A 47 -19.62 16.85 -7.25
C ILE A 47 -19.50 17.91 -6.16
N GLU A 48 -20.57 18.17 -5.41
CA GLU A 48 -20.52 19.13 -4.30
C GLU A 48 -19.62 18.66 -3.15
N SER A 49 -19.63 17.36 -2.86
CA SER A 49 -18.73 16.76 -1.87
C SER A 49 -17.25 16.91 -2.25
N ILE A 50 -16.91 16.62 -3.53
CA ILE A 50 -15.54 16.82 -4.07
C ILE A 50 -15.18 18.31 -4.09
N ARG A 51 -16.12 19.20 -4.45
CA ARG A 51 -15.93 20.65 -4.43
C ARG A 51 -15.57 21.14 -3.03
N SER A 52 -16.28 20.69 -2.01
CA SER A 52 -15.99 21.03 -0.60
C SER A 52 -14.59 20.58 -0.17
N ALA A 53 -14.18 19.34 -0.50
CA ALA A 53 -12.84 18.84 -0.21
C ALA A 53 -11.75 19.60 -0.98
N SER A 54 -12.03 19.98 -2.24
CA SER A 54 -11.12 20.80 -3.06
C SER A 54 -10.98 22.21 -2.51
N GLU A 55 -12.07 22.80 -1.99
CA GLU A 55 -12.05 24.12 -1.36
C GLU A 55 -11.25 24.13 -0.05
N ASP A 56 -11.35 23.09 0.80
CA ASP A 56 -10.49 22.94 1.98
C ASP A 56 -9.01 22.87 1.58
N PHE A 57 -8.68 22.04 0.57
CA PHE A 57 -7.31 21.97 0.05
C PHE A 57 -6.84 23.33 -0.50
N ARG A 58 -7.68 24.05 -1.26
CA ARG A 58 -7.36 25.39 -1.77
C ARG A 58 -7.07 26.37 -0.63
N GLN A 59 -7.88 26.37 0.43
CA GLN A 59 -7.67 27.26 1.58
C GLN A 59 -6.34 26.96 2.27
N ARG A 60 -5.99 25.69 2.50
CA ARG A 60 -4.71 25.30 3.09
C ARG A 60 -3.52 25.68 2.21
N THR A 61 -3.67 25.50 0.89
CA THR A 61 -2.65 25.94 -0.06
C THR A 61 -2.45 27.45 -0.01
N MET A 62 -3.53 28.22 0.07
CA MET A 62 -3.46 29.68 0.18
C MET A 62 -2.84 30.14 1.49
N GLU A 63 -3.02 29.41 2.62
CA GLU A 63 -2.30 29.69 3.87
C GLU A 63 -0.77 29.55 3.70
N VAL A 64 -0.33 28.47 3.07
CA VAL A 64 1.09 28.24 2.77
C VAL A 64 1.65 29.34 1.87
N LEU A 65 0.94 29.66 0.78
CA LEU A 65 1.37 30.70 -0.17
C LEU A 65 1.42 32.09 0.46
N ARG A 66 0.45 32.47 1.30
CA ARG A 66 0.47 33.73 2.01
C ARG A 66 1.71 33.89 2.89
N LEU A 67 2.08 32.84 3.65
CA LEU A 67 3.29 32.84 4.46
C LEU A 67 4.56 32.97 3.61
N ALA A 68 4.62 32.27 2.48
CA ALA A 68 5.74 32.33 1.55
C ALA A 68 5.88 33.72 0.93
N PHE A 69 4.81 34.30 0.39
CA PHE A 69 4.81 35.62 -0.21
C PHE A 69 5.12 36.71 0.81
N LEU A 70 4.57 36.61 2.04
CA LEU A 70 4.85 37.58 3.09
C LEU A 70 6.33 37.57 3.46
N SER A 71 6.94 36.39 3.61
CA SER A 71 8.38 36.26 3.91
C SER A 71 9.23 36.87 2.81
N SER A 72 8.94 36.53 1.54
CA SER A 72 9.70 37.03 0.40
C SER A 72 9.53 38.54 0.22
N GLY A 73 8.30 39.06 0.38
CA GLY A 73 8.03 40.49 0.27
C GLY A 73 8.74 41.32 1.35
N ILE A 74 8.74 40.86 2.60
CA ILE A 74 9.47 41.52 3.70
C ILE A 74 10.98 41.50 3.42
N LEU A 75 11.52 40.38 3.00
CA LEU A 75 12.94 40.26 2.70
C LEU A 75 13.35 41.19 1.55
N GLU A 76 12.55 41.27 0.49
CA GLU A 76 12.80 42.15 -0.65
C GLU A 76 12.72 43.64 -0.25
N PHE A 77 11.73 43.98 0.58
CA PHE A 77 11.61 45.32 1.11
C PHE A 77 12.86 45.76 1.89
N PHE A 78 13.33 44.97 2.85
CA PHE A 78 14.52 45.30 3.64
C PHE A 78 15.78 45.29 2.78
N THR A 79 15.91 44.41 1.81
CA THR A 79 17.04 44.39 0.88
C THR A 79 17.09 45.66 0.05
N SER A 80 15.97 46.06 -0.54
CA SER A 80 15.86 47.27 -1.36
C SER A 80 16.12 48.53 -0.52
N LEU A 81 15.59 48.56 0.70
CA LEU A 81 15.83 49.65 1.64
C LEU A 81 17.34 49.74 2.02
N SER A 82 17.99 48.61 2.24
CA SER A 82 19.42 48.56 2.57
C SER A 82 20.28 49.06 1.41
N ILE A 83 19.96 48.67 0.16
CA ILE A 83 20.65 49.15 -1.04
C ILE A 83 20.44 50.67 -1.19
N ALA A 84 19.22 51.18 -0.95
CA ALA A 84 18.95 52.62 -0.98
C ALA A 84 19.73 53.39 0.08
N LEU A 85 19.84 52.85 1.31
CA LEU A 85 20.65 53.46 2.37
C LEU A 85 22.14 53.50 2.00
N VAL A 86 22.68 52.45 1.40
CA VAL A 86 24.06 52.42 0.86
C VAL A 86 24.23 53.51 -0.18
N ALA A 87 23.29 53.65 -1.13
CA ALA A 87 23.35 54.66 -2.19
C ALA A 87 23.33 56.07 -1.57
N VAL A 88 22.45 56.34 -0.63
CA VAL A 88 22.35 57.64 0.08
C VAL A 88 23.63 57.93 0.84
N TYR A 89 24.13 56.95 1.59
CA TYR A 89 25.39 57.09 2.35
C TYR A 89 26.56 57.46 1.41
N PHE A 90 26.80 56.74 0.39
CA PHE A 90 27.89 57.05 -0.58
C PHE A 90 27.68 58.37 -1.31
N GLY A 91 26.45 58.71 -1.67
CA GLY A 91 26.13 59.98 -2.35
C GLY A 91 26.46 61.21 -1.46
N PHE A 92 25.97 61.21 -0.23
CA PHE A 92 26.22 62.28 0.73
C PHE A 92 27.66 62.34 1.23
N SER A 93 28.34 61.20 1.40
CA SER A 93 29.76 61.14 1.74
C SER A 93 30.62 61.68 0.59
N TYR A 94 30.27 61.40 -0.68
CA TYR A 94 30.96 61.96 -1.85
C TYR A 94 30.81 63.48 -1.94
N LEU A 95 29.64 64.01 -1.59
CA LEU A 95 29.38 65.48 -1.56
C LEU A 95 30.03 66.17 -0.39
N GLY A 96 30.59 65.45 0.58
CA GLY A 96 31.20 66.00 1.79
C GLY A 96 30.20 66.43 2.86
N GLU A 97 28.92 66.00 2.76
CA GLU A 97 27.85 66.30 3.73
C GLU A 97 27.79 65.28 4.88
N LEU A 98 28.50 64.17 4.79
CA LEU A 98 28.60 63.12 5.80
C LEU A 98 30.07 62.84 6.16
N ASP A 99 30.47 63.09 7.42
CA ASP A 99 31.84 62.94 7.89
C ASP A 99 32.09 61.71 8.77
N PHE A 100 31.25 60.68 8.70
CA PHE A 100 31.40 59.46 9.50
C PHE A 100 31.59 58.19 8.63
N GLY A 101 32.37 57.23 9.15
CA GLY A 101 32.52 55.92 8.55
C GLY A 101 33.61 55.80 7.46
N HIS A 102 34.41 56.85 7.23
CA HIS A 102 35.61 56.85 6.40
C HIS A 102 36.86 57.19 7.25
N TYR A 103 38.00 56.56 6.87
CA TYR A 103 39.28 56.74 7.58
C TYR A 103 40.10 57.81 6.89
N ASP A 104 39.72 59.10 7.00
CA ASP A 104 40.43 60.29 6.45
C ASP A 104 40.79 60.23 4.94
N THR A 105 40.39 59.20 4.23
CA THR A 105 40.53 59.12 2.77
C THR A 105 39.17 59.38 2.16
N GLY A 106 39.00 60.48 1.44
CA GLY A 106 37.73 60.86 0.81
C GLY A 106 37.16 59.70 -0.03
N VAL A 107 35.81 59.54 -0.01
CA VAL A 107 35.13 58.54 -0.79
C VAL A 107 35.26 58.87 -2.28
N THR A 108 35.85 57.95 -3.08
CA THR A 108 35.97 58.13 -4.52
C THR A 108 34.68 57.70 -5.22
N LEU A 109 34.36 58.34 -6.35
CA LEU A 109 33.21 57.98 -7.16
C LEU A 109 33.26 56.49 -7.61
N ALA A 110 34.48 56.02 -7.94
CA ALA A 110 34.68 54.60 -8.31
C ALA A 110 34.35 53.63 -7.15
N ALA A 111 34.70 53.96 -5.90
CA ALA A 111 34.39 53.16 -4.70
C ALA A 111 32.88 53.12 -4.47
N GLY A 112 32.20 54.28 -4.62
CA GLY A 112 30.74 54.36 -4.50
C GLY A 112 30.00 53.50 -5.53
N PHE A 113 30.40 53.57 -6.81
CA PHE A 113 29.82 52.74 -7.86
C PHE A 113 30.12 51.26 -7.65
N LEU A 114 31.33 50.89 -7.24
CA LEU A 114 31.65 49.49 -6.92
C LEU A 114 30.78 48.96 -5.78
N ALA A 115 30.60 49.72 -4.71
CA ALA A 115 29.74 49.33 -3.59
C ALA A 115 28.29 49.18 -4.01
N LEU A 116 27.76 50.04 -4.87
CA LEU A 116 26.39 49.91 -5.42
C LEU A 116 26.20 48.72 -6.33
N ILE A 117 27.20 48.40 -7.13
CA ILE A 117 27.16 47.20 -8.01
C ILE A 117 27.22 45.91 -7.18
N LEU A 118 28.02 45.91 -6.09
CA LEU A 118 28.16 44.73 -5.22
C LEU A 118 27.03 44.59 -4.23
N ALA A 119 26.26 45.64 -3.89
CA ALA A 119 25.22 45.62 -2.88
C ALA A 119 24.13 44.57 -3.19
N PRO A 120 23.57 44.41 -4.42
CA PRO A 120 22.64 43.38 -4.73
C PRO A 120 23.21 41.96 -4.54
N GLU A 121 24.46 41.74 -4.94
CA GLU A 121 25.17 40.44 -4.80
C GLU A 121 25.39 40.10 -3.31
N PHE A 122 25.71 41.11 -2.48
CA PHE A 122 25.85 40.93 -1.03
C PHE A 122 24.57 40.45 -0.36
N PHE A 123 23.40 40.87 -0.86
CA PHE A 123 22.11 40.46 -0.31
C PHE A 123 21.54 39.19 -0.97
N GLN A 124 22.13 38.71 -2.08
CA GLN A 124 21.66 37.52 -2.77
C GLN A 124 21.61 36.26 -1.87
N PRO A 125 22.62 35.95 -1.05
CA PRO A 125 22.55 34.80 -0.14
C PRO A 125 21.37 34.83 0.86
N LEU A 126 20.92 36.03 1.23
CA LEU A 126 19.74 36.19 2.11
C LEU A 126 18.44 35.85 1.37
N ARG A 127 18.33 36.21 0.08
CA ARG A 127 17.20 35.83 -0.77
C ARG A 127 17.17 34.33 -0.99
N ASP A 128 18.31 33.73 -1.29
CA ASP A 128 18.46 32.30 -1.47
C ASP A 128 18.10 31.53 -0.19
N LEU A 129 18.57 32.03 0.96
CA LEU A 129 18.20 31.46 2.26
C LEU A 129 16.68 31.43 2.48
N GLY A 130 15.96 32.49 2.09
CA GLY A 130 14.50 32.56 2.14
C GLY A 130 13.85 31.46 1.32
N THR A 131 14.31 31.28 0.09
CA THR A 131 13.79 30.25 -0.85
C THR A 131 14.10 28.83 -0.34
N PHE A 132 15.34 28.57 0.06
CA PHE A 132 15.73 27.24 0.57
C PHE A 132 15.09 26.90 1.90
N TYR A 133 14.73 27.88 2.70
CA TYR A 133 14.03 27.66 3.97
C TYR A 133 12.64 27.05 3.74
N HIS A 134 11.91 27.53 2.74
CA HIS A 134 10.61 26.95 2.38
C HIS A 134 10.75 25.55 1.78
N ALA A 135 11.72 25.33 0.90
CA ALA A 135 12.03 24.01 0.36
C ALA A 135 12.40 23.00 1.45
N LYS A 136 13.22 23.43 2.44
CA LYS A 136 13.54 22.62 3.61
C LYS A 136 12.30 22.26 4.43
N ALA A 137 11.40 23.21 4.67
CA ALA A 137 10.17 22.94 5.43
C ALA A 137 9.26 21.91 4.74
N GLN A 138 9.15 21.96 3.40
CA GLN A 138 8.44 20.96 2.62
C GLN A 138 9.11 19.58 2.69
N ALA A 139 10.43 19.53 2.54
CA ALA A 139 11.19 18.28 2.60
C ALA A 139 11.09 17.62 4.00
N VAL A 140 11.17 18.40 5.08
CA VAL A 140 10.98 17.89 6.46
C VAL A 140 9.56 17.34 6.64
N GLY A 141 8.52 18.06 6.19
CA GLY A 141 7.14 17.58 6.30
C GLY A 141 6.90 16.27 5.52
N ALA A 142 7.49 16.13 4.34
CA ALA A 142 7.45 14.89 3.57
C ALA A 142 8.22 13.76 4.26
N ALA A 143 9.40 14.04 4.79
CA ALA A 143 10.22 13.06 5.52
C ALA A 143 9.52 12.58 6.81
N ASP A 144 8.88 13.47 7.57
CA ASP A 144 8.09 13.09 8.76
C ASP A 144 6.91 12.19 8.40
N SER A 145 6.26 12.44 7.27
CA SER A 145 5.16 11.58 6.79
C SER A 145 5.66 10.19 6.39
N LEU A 146 6.78 10.12 5.67
CA LEU A 146 7.44 8.85 5.33
C LEU A 146 7.93 8.11 6.58
N LYS A 147 8.52 8.81 7.53
CA LYS A 147 8.95 8.24 8.81
C LYS A 147 7.76 7.65 9.57
N THR A 148 6.67 8.40 9.69
CA THR A 148 5.45 7.91 10.34
C THR A 148 4.90 6.67 9.64
N PHE A 149 4.91 6.65 8.30
CA PHE A 149 4.50 5.48 7.52
C PHE A 149 5.41 4.27 7.77
N MET A 150 6.73 4.46 7.79
CA MET A 150 7.70 3.40 8.04
C MET A 150 7.71 2.92 9.49
N GLU A 151 7.45 3.80 10.45
CA GLU A 151 7.39 3.50 11.88
C GLU A 151 6.01 2.99 12.31
N THR A 152 4.97 3.16 11.48
CA THR A 152 3.68 2.53 11.73
C THR A 152 3.90 1.01 11.72
N PRO A 153 3.71 0.32 12.86
CA PRO A 153 3.91 -1.11 12.89
C PRO A 153 2.97 -1.72 11.86
N LEU A 154 3.50 -2.19 10.74
CA LEU A 154 2.79 -3.20 9.98
C LEU A 154 2.52 -4.28 11.02
N ALA A 155 1.27 -4.55 11.30
CA ALA A 155 0.89 -5.67 12.14
C ALA A 155 1.35 -6.94 11.44
N HIS A 156 2.63 -7.26 11.58
CA HIS A 156 3.14 -8.58 11.26
C HIS A 156 2.90 -9.43 12.51
N PRO A 157 1.85 -10.24 12.52
CA PRO A 157 1.54 -11.11 13.66
C PRO A 157 2.61 -12.16 13.87
N GLN A 158 3.40 -12.46 12.84
CA GLN A 158 4.56 -13.34 12.88
C GLN A 158 5.86 -12.53 12.89
N ARG A 159 6.73 -12.81 13.87
CA ARG A 159 8.08 -12.23 13.97
C ARG A 159 9.13 -13.29 14.33
N GLY A 160 8.75 -14.57 14.27
CA GLY A 160 9.62 -15.67 14.62
C GLY A 160 10.74 -15.89 13.61
N GLU A 161 11.74 -16.62 14.04
CA GLU A 161 12.92 -17.00 13.24
C GLU A 161 12.98 -18.52 12.98
N ALA A 162 12.07 -19.30 13.59
CA ALA A 162 12.06 -20.74 13.40
C ALA A 162 11.68 -21.09 11.95
N GLU A 163 12.38 -22.04 11.36
CA GLU A 163 12.14 -22.50 10.00
C GLU A 163 11.41 -23.85 9.99
N LEU A 164 10.46 -24.02 9.08
CA LEU A 164 9.90 -25.30 8.74
C LEU A 164 10.78 -25.94 7.66
N VAL A 165 11.40 -27.07 7.96
CA VAL A 165 12.40 -27.68 7.06
C VAL A 165 11.78 -28.69 6.09
N SER A 166 10.64 -29.31 6.43
CA SER A 166 9.99 -30.34 5.62
C SER A 166 8.81 -29.77 4.83
N THR A 167 8.71 -30.17 3.56
CA THR A 167 7.54 -29.89 2.69
C THR A 167 6.43 -30.94 2.86
N ASP A 168 6.54 -31.83 3.83
CA ASP A 168 5.48 -32.80 4.14
C ASP A 168 4.20 -32.11 4.64
N PRO A 169 3.05 -32.79 4.54
CA PRO A 169 1.81 -32.28 5.13
C PRO A 169 1.96 -31.94 6.60
N VAL A 170 1.34 -30.84 7.04
CA VAL A 170 1.48 -30.30 8.41
C VAL A 170 0.29 -30.67 9.28
N THR A 171 0.52 -30.83 10.58
CA THR A 171 -0.52 -30.85 11.61
C THR A 171 -0.79 -29.43 12.10
N ILE A 172 -2.06 -29.07 12.27
CA ILE A 172 -2.49 -27.78 12.81
C ILE A 172 -3.22 -28.03 14.12
N GLU A 173 -2.81 -27.34 15.18
CA GLU A 173 -3.41 -27.41 16.52
C GLU A 173 -3.79 -26.02 16.97
N ALA A 174 -5.03 -25.84 17.41
CA ALA A 174 -5.53 -24.60 17.97
C ALA A 174 -6.13 -24.83 19.35
N GLU A 175 -5.70 -24.05 20.34
CA GLU A 175 -6.19 -24.08 21.72
C GLU A 175 -6.57 -22.66 22.17
N GLU A 176 -7.83 -22.49 22.63
CA GLU A 176 -8.36 -21.19 23.06
C GLU A 176 -8.01 -20.06 22.08
N LEU A 177 -8.10 -20.34 20.78
CA LEU A 177 -7.69 -19.43 19.73
C LEU A 177 -8.73 -18.33 19.51
N PHE A 178 -8.33 -17.08 19.72
CA PHE A 178 -9.10 -15.88 19.35
C PHE A 178 -8.38 -15.11 18.29
N ILE A 179 -9.01 -14.87 17.15
CA ILE A 179 -8.46 -14.10 16.04
C ILE A 179 -8.89 -12.66 16.18
N THR A 180 -7.94 -11.72 16.06
CA THR A 180 -8.19 -10.30 16.29
C THR A 180 -7.86 -9.47 15.04
N SER A 181 -8.65 -8.41 14.82
CA SER A 181 -8.32 -7.41 13.81
C SER A 181 -7.13 -6.54 14.25
N PRO A 182 -6.48 -5.77 13.34
CA PRO A 182 -5.43 -4.82 13.70
C PRO A 182 -5.86 -3.80 14.76
N GLU A 183 -7.17 -3.47 14.82
CA GLU A 183 -7.76 -2.56 15.80
C GLU A 183 -8.09 -3.24 17.13
N GLY A 184 -7.77 -4.54 17.29
CA GLY A 184 -7.98 -5.31 18.51
C GLY A 184 -9.39 -5.89 18.69
N LYS A 185 -10.25 -5.82 17.66
CA LYS A 185 -11.57 -6.44 17.72
C LYS A 185 -11.47 -7.95 17.47
N THR A 186 -12.13 -8.77 18.29
CA THR A 186 -12.24 -10.22 18.05
C THR A 186 -13.09 -10.50 16.82
N LEU A 187 -12.53 -11.23 15.87
CA LEU A 187 -13.17 -11.65 14.61
C LEU A 187 -13.72 -13.07 14.69
N ALA A 188 -13.02 -13.96 15.40
CA ALA A 188 -13.45 -15.34 15.64
C ALA A 188 -12.87 -15.88 16.96
N GLY A 189 -13.51 -16.86 17.56
CA GLY A 189 -13.04 -17.57 18.74
C GLY A 189 -14.08 -17.63 19.89
N PRO A 190 -13.81 -18.43 20.95
CA PRO A 190 -12.68 -19.35 21.08
C PRO A 190 -12.76 -20.54 20.11
N LEU A 191 -11.66 -20.90 19.46
CA LEU A 191 -11.57 -22.06 18.59
C LEU A 191 -10.62 -23.09 19.22
N ASN A 192 -11.08 -24.35 19.25
CA ASN A 192 -10.31 -25.49 19.73
C ASN A 192 -10.44 -26.61 18.70
N PHE A 193 -9.35 -26.96 18.00
CA PHE A 193 -9.36 -28.02 17.00
C PHE A 193 -7.96 -28.57 16.74
N THR A 194 -7.94 -29.77 16.19
CA THR A 194 -6.72 -30.38 15.66
C THR A 194 -7.01 -30.90 14.27
N LEU A 195 -6.20 -30.53 13.28
CA LEU A 195 -6.21 -31.06 11.92
C LEU A 195 -4.92 -31.84 11.72
N PRO A 196 -4.95 -33.18 11.71
CA PRO A 196 -3.79 -34.03 11.45
C PRO A 196 -3.19 -33.84 10.05
N ALA A 197 -1.91 -34.11 9.93
CA ALA A 197 -1.18 -34.04 8.67
C ALA A 197 -1.85 -34.87 7.57
N GLY A 198 -2.01 -34.29 6.39
CA GLY A 198 -2.59 -34.92 5.22
C GLY A 198 -4.13 -35.05 5.25
N GLN A 199 -4.80 -34.60 6.31
CA GLN A 199 -6.25 -34.57 6.34
C GLN A 199 -6.83 -33.33 5.67
N ARG A 200 -8.08 -33.48 5.20
CA ARG A 200 -8.85 -32.44 4.53
C ARG A 200 -10.02 -32.02 5.42
N ALA A 201 -10.03 -30.78 5.84
CA ALA A 201 -11.11 -30.21 6.63
C ALA A 201 -11.90 -29.17 5.85
N VAL A 202 -13.22 -29.18 6.05
CA VAL A 202 -14.12 -28.14 5.53
C VAL A 202 -14.69 -27.36 6.69
N LEU A 203 -14.61 -26.05 6.60
CA LEU A 203 -15.22 -25.11 7.52
C LEU A 203 -16.49 -24.54 6.92
N VAL A 204 -17.63 -24.93 7.50
CA VAL A 204 -18.96 -24.50 7.07
C VAL A 204 -19.56 -23.56 8.12
N GLY A 205 -20.27 -22.54 7.67
CA GLY A 205 -20.94 -21.64 8.61
C GLY A 205 -21.46 -20.37 7.95
N ARG A 206 -22.22 -19.60 8.72
CA ARG A 206 -22.84 -18.35 8.24
C ARG A 206 -21.77 -17.34 7.81
N SER A 207 -22.12 -16.49 6.81
CA SER A 207 -21.27 -15.37 6.44
C SER A 207 -21.00 -14.47 7.68
N GLY A 208 -19.76 -14.01 7.82
CA GLY A 208 -19.33 -13.19 8.95
C GLY A 208 -18.98 -13.98 10.23
N SER A 209 -19.00 -15.31 10.24
CA SER A 209 -18.60 -16.12 11.40
C SER A 209 -17.09 -16.20 11.65
N GLY A 210 -16.27 -15.56 10.81
CA GLY A 210 -14.82 -15.51 10.99
C GLY A 210 -14.04 -16.60 10.25
N LYS A 211 -14.65 -17.35 9.32
CA LYS A 211 -14.00 -18.43 8.57
C LYS A 211 -12.76 -17.94 7.78
N SER A 212 -12.94 -16.91 6.95
CA SER A 212 -11.82 -16.30 6.23
C SER A 212 -10.79 -15.66 7.17
N SER A 213 -11.22 -15.25 8.38
CA SER A 213 -10.29 -14.76 9.41
C SER A 213 -9.37 -15.87 9.91
N LEU A 214 -9.85 -17.10 10.04
CA LEU A 214 -9.01 -18.27 10.39
C LEU A 214 -7.99 -18.54 9.29
N LEU A 215 -8.39 -18.54 8.02
CA LEU A 215 -7.45 -18.71 6.90
C LEU A 215 -6.39 -17.59 6.88
N ASN A 216 -6.79 -16.35 7.12
CA ASN A 216 -5.87 -15.21 7.21
C ASN A 216 -4.92 -15.30 8.42
N ALA A 217 -5.38 -15.82 9.56
CA ALA A 217 -4.53 -16.07 10.72
C ALA A 217 -3.49 -17.16 10.41
N LEU A 218 -3.90 -18.28 9.79
CA LEU A 218 -3.02 -19.35 9.33
C LEU A 218 -2.00 -18.85 8.28
N SER A 219 -2.39 -17.91 7.42
CA SER A 219 -1.47 -17.27 6.45
C SER A 219 -0.53 -16.25 7.10
N GLY A 220 -0.68 -15.98 8.41
CA GLY A 220 0.14 -15.01 9.14
C GLY A 220 -0.21 -13.55 8.87
N PHE A 221 -1.42 -13.25 8.38
CA PHE A 221 -1.89 -11.88 8.12
C PHE A 221 -2.69 -11.29 9.28
N LEU A 222 -3.27 -12.11 10.16
CA LEU A 222 -4.01 -11.65 11.33
C LEU A 222 -3.35 -12.10 12.63
N SER A 223 -3.42 -11.23 13.62
CA SER A 223 -2.99 -11.53 14.99
C SER A 223 -4.00 -12.43 15.70
N TYR A 224 -3.50 -13.19 16.67
CA TYR A 224 -4.34 -14.06 17.47
C TYR A 224 -3.87 -14.11 18.94
N GLN A 225 -4.76 -14.51 19.81
CA GLN A 225 -4.51 -14.87 21.21
C GLN A 225 -4.79 -16.36 21.40
N GLY A 226 -4.26 -16.95 22.45
CA GLY A 226 -4.26 -18.40 22.63
C GLY A 226 -3.07 -19.05 21.90
N SER A 227 -3.23 -20.29 21.48
CA SER A 227 -2.19 -21.06 20.79
C SER A 227 -2.66 -21.52 19.42
N LEU A 228 -1.76 -21.39 18.42
CA LEU A 228 -1.93 -21.91 17.07
C LEU A 228 -0.59 -22.50 16.63
N ARG A 229 -0.52 -23.83 16.60
CA ARG A 229 0.73 -24.57 16.34
C ARG A 229 0.68 -25.27 15.00
N ILE A 230 1.83 -25.27 14.34
CA ILE A 230 2.10 -26.02 13.11
C ILE A 230 3.19 -27.02 13.42
N ASN A 231 2.90 -28.32 13.33
CA ASN A 231 3.82 -29.39 13.73
C ASN A 231 4.40 -29.17 15.14
N GLY A 232 3.58 -28.68 16.09
CA GLY A 232 3.99 -28.41 17.46
C GLY A 232 4.73 -27.09 17.66
N ILE A 233 5.12 -26.35 16.61
CA ILE A 233 5.75 -25.03 16.70
C ILE A 233 4.66 -23.95 16.66
N GLU A 234 4.70 -23.01 17.60
CA GLU A 234 3.76 -21.89 17.63
C GLU A 234 3.91 -21.03 16.35
N LEU A 235 2.82 -20.74 15.67
CA LEU A 235 2.85 -20.05 14.37
C LEU A 235 3.56 -18.68 14.44
N ARG A 236 3.41 -17.96 15.56
CA ARG A 236 4.08 -16.66 15.76
C ARG A 236 5.60 -16.77 15.86
N ASP A 237 6.13 -17.95 16.17
CA ASP A 237 7.56 -18.22 16.30
C ASP A 237 8.19 -18.68 14.98
N LEU A 238 7.37 -19.03 13.98
CA LEU A 238 7.82 -19.35 12.64
C LEU A 238 8.20 -18.09 11.86
N SER A 239 9.28 -18.18 11.09
CA SER A 239 9.64 -17.16 10.10
C SER A 239 8.53 -17.01 9.05
N PRO A 240 8.00 -15.79 8.80
CA PRO A 240 6.96 -15.56 7.81
C PRO A 240 7.36 -16.01 6.40
N GLU A 241 8.63 -15.83 6.04
CA GLU A 241 9.15 -16.25 4.74
C GLU A 241 9.19 -17.79 4.63
N SER A 242 9.69 -18.47 5.65
CA SER A 242 9.73 -19.92 5.69
C SER A 242 8.32 -20.49 5.63
N TRP A 243 7.42 -20.02 6.50
CA TRP A 243 6.05 -20.51 6.54
C TRP A 243 5.30 -20.33 5.22
N ARG A 244 5.38 -19.16 4.58
CA ARG A 244 4.66 -18.88 3.32
C ARG A 244 5.10 -19.75 2.15
N LYS A 245 6.33 -20.24 2.15
CA LYS A 245 6.81 -21.23 1.15
C LYS A 245 6.06 -22.57 1.23
N HIS A 246 5.51 -22.89 2.41
CA HIS A 246 4.74 -24.11 2.66
C HIS A 246 3.23 -23.94 2.42
N LEU A 247 2.78 -22.74 2.01
CA LEU A 247 1.39 -22.44 1.79
C LEU A 247 1.05 -22.36 0.31
N SER A 248 -0.13 -22.87 -0.05
CA SER A 248 -0.84 -22.50 -1.27
C SER A 248 -2.20 -21.93 -0.92
N TRP A 249 -2.63 -20.94 -1.69
CA TRP A 249 -3.84 -20.17 -1.41
C TRP A 249 -4.68 -19.97 -2.65
N VAL A 250 -5.99 -20.27 -2.52
CA VAL A 250 -7.02 -19.87 -3.48
C VAL A 250 -8.09 -19.08 -2.72
N GLY A 251 -8.19 -17.79 -3.02
CA GLY A 251 -9.18 -16.91 -2.38
C GLY A 251 -10.48 -16.78 -3.17
N GLN A 252 -11.50 -16.21 -2.54
CA GLN A 252 -12.81 -15.96 -3.13
C GLN A 252 -12.74 -15.00 -4.34
N ASN A 253 -11.90 -13.97 -4.25
CA ASN A 253 -11.70 -12.97 -5.29
C ASN A 253 -10.27 -13.10 -5.85
N PRO A 254 -10.07 -13.64 -7.04
CA PRO A 254 -8.74 -13.82 -7.60
C PRO A 254 -8.07 -12.48 -7.88
N GLN A 255 -6.86 -12.29 -7.34
CA GLN A 255 -6.04 -11.12 -7.62
C GLN A 255 -4.94 -11.50 -8.60
N LEU A 256 -4.97 -10.87 -9.76
CA LEU A 256 -3.96 -11.04 -10.79
C LEU A 256 -3.20 -9.71 -10.96
N PRO A 257 -1.96 -9.60 -10.48
CA PRO A 257 -1.11 -8.44 -10.75
C PRO A 257 -0.97 -8.13 -12.23
N ALA A 258 -0.69 -6.86 -12.56
CA ALA A 258 -0.48 -6.41 -13.93
C ALA A 258 0.81 -7.02 -14.50
N ALA A 259 0.68 -8.19 -15.13
CA ALA A 259 1.74 -8.99 -15.75
C ALA A 259 1.12 -9.91 -16.80
N THR A 260 1.88 -10.82 -17.40
CA THR A 260 1.31 -11.86 -18.27
C THR A 260 0.56 -12.94 -17.46
N LEU A 261 -0.28 -13.74 -18.11
CA LEU A 261 -0.91 -14.89 -17.46
C LEU A 261 0.16 -15.88 -16.98
N ARG A 262 1.20 -16.12 -17.77
CA ARG A 262 2.40 -16.91 -17.40
C ARG A 262 3.01 -16.42 -16.10
N ASP A 263 3.37 -15.13 -16.02
CA ASP A 263 3.99 -14.55 -14.85
C ASP A 263 3.09 -14.67 -13.62
N ASN A 264 1.78 -14.53 -13.82
CA ASN A 264 0.81 -14.66 -12.73
C ASN A 264 0.77 -16.08 -12.16
N VAL A 265 0.93 -17.12 -12.96
CA VAL A 265 1.00 -18.51 -12.47
C VAL A 265 2.36 -18.77 -11.84
N LEU A 266 3.44 -18.31 -12.47
CA LEU A 266 4.81 -18.48 -11.98
C LEU A 266 5.11 -17.70 -10.68
N LEU A 267 4.24 -16.78 -10.23
CA LEU A 267 4.38 -16.14 -8.92
C LEU A 267 4.53 -17.14 -7.76
N ALA A 268 3.90 -18.30 -7.87
CA ALA A 268 4.00 -19.36 -6.85
C ALA A 268 5.36 -20.05 -6.85
N ARG A 269 5.95 -20.25 -8.04
CA ARG A 269 7.25 -20.88 -8.22
C ARG A 269 7.92 -20.35 -9.50
N PRO A 270 8.77 -19.31 -9.40
CA PRO A 270 9.40 -18.67 -10.57
C PRO A 270 10.34 -19.55 -11.36
N ASP A 271 10.88 -20.60 -10.75
CA ASP A 271 11.81 -21.59 -11.32
C ASP A 271 11.13 -22.86 -11.86
N ALA A 272 9.80 -22.89 -11.92
CA ALA A 272 9.06 -24.01 -12.48
C ALA A 272 9.38 -24.19 -13.97
N SER A 273 9.53 -25.45 -14.38
CA SER A 273 9.74 -25.81 -15.78
C SER A 273 8.48 -25.55 -16.62
N GLU A 274 8.67 -25.41 -17.93
CA GLU A 274 7.55 -25.24 -18.86
C GLU A 274 6.57 -26.42 -18.81
N GLN A 275 7.06 -27.62 -18.54
CA GLN A 275 6.19 -28.81 -18.40
C GLN A 275 5.32 -28.74 -17.14
N GLU A 276 5.87 -28.27 -16.02
CA GLU A 276 5.11 -28.08 -14.77
C GLU A 276 4.10 -26.95 -14.90
N LEU A 277 4.48 -25.86 -15.55
CA LEU A 277 3.55 -24.77 -15.86
C LEU A 277 2.39 -25.27 -16.70
N GLN A 278 2.68 -25.98 -17.81
CA GLN A 278 1.64 -26.52 -18.68
C GLN A 278 0.73 -27.48 -17.92
N ALA A 279 1.30 -28.38 -17.11
CA ALA A 279 0.51 -29.30 -16.29
C ALA A 279 -0.41 -28.56 -15.29
N ALA A 280 0.06 -27.48 -14.69
CA ALA A 280 -0.75 -26.67 -13.78
C ALA A 280 -1.89 -25.96 -14.54
N LEU A 281 -1.62 -25.42 -15.73
CA LEU A 281 -2.63 -24.80 -16.60
C LEU A 281 -3.69 -25.81 -17.05
N ASP A 282 -3.27 -27.03 -17.42
CA ASP A 282 -4.18 -28.10 -17.85
C ASP A 282 -5.07 -28.58 -16.70
N ASN A 283 -4.47 -28.82 -15.53
CA ASN A 283 -5.20 -29.27 -14.35
C ASN A 283 -6.21 -28.23 -13.84
N ALA A 284 -5.91 -26.94 -14.00
CA ALA A 284 -6.82 -25.85 -13.66
C ALA A 284 -7.77 -25.45 -14.81
N TRP A 285 -7.76 -26.20 -15.92
CA TRP A 285 -8.61 -25.94 -17.09
C TRP A 285 -8.39 -24.55 -17.73
N VAL A 286 -7.22 -23.97 -17.51
CA VAL A 286 -6.82 -22.69 -18.12
C VAL A 286 -6.59 -22.90 -19.62
N SER A 287 -6.01 -24.03 -20.03
CA SER A 287 -5.72 -24.38 -21.41
C SER A 287 -6.95 -24.36 -22.32
N GLU A 288 -8.15 -24.52 -21.77
CA GLU A 288 -9.41 -24.49 -22.54
C GLU A 288 -9.65 -23.11 -23.18
N PHE A 289 -9.33 -22.02 -22.47
CA PHE A 289 -9.57 -20.67 -22.97
C PHE A 289 -8.31 -19.95 -23.50
N LEU A 290 -7.11 -20.52 -23.32
CA LEU A 290 -5.87 -19.96 -23.87
C LEU A 290 -5.93 -19.65 -25.38
N PRO A 291 -6.51 -20.52 -26.23
CA PRO A 291 -6.62 -20.24 -27.65
C PRO A 291 -7.50 -19.03 -28.00
N LEU A 292 -8.35 -18.59 -27.07
CA LEU A 292 -9.20 -17.42 -27.23
C LEU A 292 -8.47 -16.12 -26.88
N LEU A 293 -7.30 -16.21 -26.26
CA LEU A 293 -6.50 -15.07 -25.87
C LEU A 293 -5.51 -14.67 -26.97
N PRO A 294 -5.29 -13.36 -27.21
CA PRO A 294 -4.48 -12.87 -28.34
C PRO A 294 -3.04 -13.39 -28.38
N GLN A 295 -2.46 -13.67 -27.21
CA GLN A 295 -1.08 -14.13 -27.05
C GLN A 295 -1.00 -15.42 -26.19
N GLY A 296 -2.10 -16.17 -26.10
CA GLY A 296 -2.15 -17.38 -25.27
C GLY A 296 -1.72 -17.09 -23.82
N VAL A 297 -0.77 -17.88 -23.32
CA VAL A 297 -0.25 -17.77 -21.95
C VAL A 297 0.52 -16.45 -21.71
N ASP A 298 1.05 -15.80 -22.73
CA ASP A 298 1.78 -14.55 -22.62
C ASP A 298 0.88 -13.31 -22.76
N THR A 299 -0.45 -13.52 -22.78
CA THR A 299 -1.43 -12.43 -22.79
C THR A 299 -1.29 -11.59 -21.51
N PRO A 300 -1.10 -10.25 -21.61
CA PRO A 300 -1.12 -9.37 -20.46
C PRO A 300 -2.49 -9.39 -19.78
N VAL A 301 -2.50 -9.71 -18.51
CA VAL A 301 -3.64 -9.58 -17.59
C VAL A 301 -3.28 -8.54 -16.55
N GLY A 302 -4.20 -7.72 -16.15
CA GLY A 302 -3.89 -6.64 -15.23
C GLY A 302 -5.15 -5.99 -14.69
N ASP A 303 -4.97 -4.99 -13.84
CA ASP A 303 -6.02 -4.22 -13.19
C ASP A 303 -7.31 -5.02 -12.94
N GLN A 304 -7.26 -5.88 -11.91
CA GLN A 304 -8.38 -6.73 -11.48
C GLN A 304 -8.84 -7.76 -12.54
N ALA A 305 -7.90 -8.30 -13.34
CA ALA A 305 -8.18 -9.27 -14.41
C ALA A 305 -9.11 -8.71 -15.51
N ALA A 306 -8.99 -7.42 -15.85
CA ALA A 306 -9.89 -6.69 -16.74
C ALA A 306 -10.10 -7.30 -18.13
N ARG A 307 -9.30 -8.31 -18.50
CA ARG A 307 -9.40 -9.05 -19.79
C ARG A 307 -9.90 -10.48 -19.64
N LEU A 308 -10.07 -10.97 -18.42
CA LEU A 308 -10.56 -12.29 -18.11
C LEU A 308 -11.93 -12.20 -17.43
N SER A 309 -12.80 -13.17 -17.66
CA SER A 309 -13.98 -13.33 -16.81
C SER A 309 -13.57 -13.71 -15.39
N VAL A 310 -14.44 -13.49 -14.40
CA VAL A 310 -14.16 -13.88 -13.01
C VAL A 310 -13.80 -15.36 -12.91
N GLY A 311 -14.51 -16.22 -13.64
CA GLY A 311 -14.23 -17.65 -13.68
C GLY A 311 -12.88 -18.00 -14.31
N GLN A 312 -12.47 -17.29 -15.37
CA GLN A 312 -11.14 -17.46 -15.97
C GLN A 312 -10.03 -17.02 -15.00
N ALA A 313 -10.21 -15.88 -14.33
CA ALA A 313 -9.28 -15.39 -13.33
C ALA A 313 -9.16 -16.36 -12.13
N GLN A 314 -10.27 -16.98 -11.71
CA GLN A 314 -10.28 -18.00 -10.66
C GLN A 314 -9.48 -19.24 -11.08
N ARG A 315 -9.67 -19.73 -12.31
CA ARG A 315 -8.88 -20.87 -12.85
C ARG A 315 -7.38 -20.55 -12.90
N VAL A 316 -6.98 -19.32 -13.22
CA VAL A 316 -5.57 -18.89 -13.14
C VAL A 316 -5.06 -18.91 -11.69
N ALA A 317 -5.85 -18.47 -10.72
CA ALA A 317 -5.47 -18.55 -9.31
C ALA A 317 -5.33 -20.01 -8.83
N VAL A 318 -6.19 -20.91 -9.32
CA VAL A 318 -6.08 -22.34 -9.05
C VAL A 318 -4.81 -22.92 -9.70
N ALA A 319 -4.51 -22.58 -10.97
CA ALA A 319 -3.26 -23.00 -11.62
C ALA A 319 -2.03 -22.58 -10.82
N ARG A 320 -2.02 -21.33 -10.30
CA ARG A 320 -0.99 -20.82 -9.41
C ARG A 320 -0.83 -21.68 -8.15
N ALA A 321 -1.95 -22.04 -7.52
CA ALA A 321 -1.93 -22.87 -6.32
C ALA A 321 -1.46 -24.30 -6.59
N LEU A 322 -1.84 -24.89 -7.73
CA LEU A 322 -1.44 -26.25 -8.15
C LEU A 322 0.04 -26.33 -8.57
N LEU A 323 0.63 -25.23 -9.03
CA LEU A 323 2.04 -25.17 -9.41
C LEU A 323 2.99 -25.26 -8.21
N ASN A 324 2.54 -24.83 -7.04
CA ASN A 324 3.35 -24.82 -5.81
C ASN A 324 3.13 -26.09 -4.98
N PRO A 325 4.09 -27.02 -4.89
CA PRO A 325 4.06 -28.08 -3.90
C PRO A 325 4.03 -27.47 -2.51
N CYS A 326 3.00 -27.68 -1.74
CA CYS A 326 2.81 -27.06 -0.44
C CYS A 326 2.48 -28.09 0.65
N SER A 327 2.75 -27.72 1.90
CA SER A 327 2.40 -28.52 3.06
C SER A 327 0.96 -28.27 3.53
N LEU A 328 0.43 -27.07 3.24
CA LEU A 328 -0.92 -26.64 3.60
C LEU A 328 -1.57 -25.90 2.42
N LEU A 329 -2.71 -26.40 1.99
CA LEU A 329 -3.57 -25.76 1.00
C LEU A 329 -4.76 -25.08 1.69
N LEU A 330 -4.91 -23.78 1.47
CA LEU A 330 -5.98 -22.95 2.01
C LEU A 330 -6.90 -22.52 0.88
N LEU A 331 -8.19 -22.82 1.01
CA LEU A 331 -9.21 -22.55 0.00
C LEU A 331 -10.34 -21.72 0.64
N ASP A 332 -10.55 -20.51 0.12
CA ASP A 332 -11.63 -19.62 0.59
C ASP A 332 -12.67 -19.46 -0.52
N GLU A 333 -13.73 -20.25 -0.46
CA GLU A 333 -14.81 -20.27 -1.45
C GLU A 333 -14.30 -20.33 -2.90
N PRO A 334 -13.45 -21.33 -3.26
CA PRO A 334 -12.67 -21.31 -4.49
C PRO A 334 -13.52 -21.38 -5.77
N ALA A 335 -14.81 -21.73 -5.65
CA ALA A 335 -15.73 -21.89 -6.76
C ALA A 335 -16.91 -20.90 -6.76
N ALA A 336 -16.98 -19.97 -5.81
CA ALA A 336 -18.16 -19.13 -5.55
C ALA A 336 -18.65 -18.26 -6.72
N SER A 337 -17.81 -18.01 -7.72
CA SER A 337 -18.15 -17.15 -8.87
C SER A 337 -18.08 -17.88 -10.22
N LEU A 338 -18.11 -19.19 -10.19
CA LEU A 338 -18.00 -20.03 -11.38
C LEU A 338 -19.40 -20.47 -11.88
N ASP A 339 -19.49 -20.68 -13.18
CA ASP A 339 -20.59 -21.46 -13.74
C ASP A 339 -20.45 -22.95 -13.36
N ALA A 340 -21.53 -23.70 -13.36
CA ALA A 340 -21.57 -25.10 -12.89
C ALA A 340 -20.52 -26.01 -13.55
N HIS A 341 -20.20 -25.80 -14.83
CA HIS A 341 -19.20 -26.59 -15.55
C HIS A 341 -17.78 -26.25 -15.07
N SER A 342 -17.45 -24.95 -14.96
CA SER A 342 -16.17 -24.50 -14.47
C SER A 342 -15.98 -24.85 -12.98
N GLU A 343 -17.03 -24.75 -12.17
CA GLU A 343 -17.04 -25.16 -10.77
C GLU A 343 -16.66 -26.62 -10.59
N GLN A 344 -17.36 -27.53 -11.27
CA GLN A 344 -17.07 -28.95 -11.18
C GLN A 344 -15.59 -29.24 -11.53
N ARG A 345 -15.06 -28.65 -12.60
CA ARG A 345 -13.69 -28.87 -13.06
C ARG A 345 -12.64 -28.35 -12.07
N VAL A 346 -12.87 -27.16 -11.55
CA VAL A 346 -11.98 -26.57 -10.55
C VAL A 346 -11.99 -27.41 -9.27
N MET A 347 -13.17 -27.85 -8.82
CA MET A 347 -13.28 -28.68 -7.62
C MET A 347 -12.66 -30.07 -7.80
N GLU A 348 -12.80 -30.70 -8.98
CA GLU A 348 -12.09 -31.94 -9.31
C GLU A 348 -10.56 -31.77 -9.19
N ALA A 349 -10.00 -30.69 -9.75
CA ALA A 349 -8.56 -30.40 -9.67
C ALA A 349 -8.09 -30.14 -8.25
N LEU A 350 -8.84 -29.33 -7.47
CA LEU A 350 -8.53 -29.03 -6.08
C LEU A 350 -8.66 -30.25 -5.18
N ASN A 351 -9.67 -31.10 -5.39
CA ASN A 351 -9.83 -32.36 -4.68
C ASN A 351 -8.65 -33.31 -4.96
N ALA A 352 -8.22 -33.44 -6.22
CA ALA A 352 -7.04 -34.24 -6.55
C ALA A 352 -5.75 -33.72 -5.89
N ALA A 353 -5.58 -32.40 -5.83
CA ALA A 353 -4.45 -31.76 -5.14
C ALA A 353 -4.51 -31.96 -3.62
N SER A 354 -5.70 -31.85 -3.02
CA SER A 354 -5.91 -31.94 -1.57
C SER A 354 -5.52 -33.29 -0.97
N LEU A 355 -5.48 -34.36 -1.77
CA LEU A 355 -5.06 -35.70 -1.33
C LEU A 355 -3.57 -35.79 -0.97
N ARG A 356 -2.75 -34.81 -1.35
CA ARG A 356 -1.29 -34.85 -1.18
C ARG A 356 -0.78 -33.98 -0.04
N GLN A 357 -1.65 -33.16 0.56
CA GLN A 357 -1.27 -32.13 1.53
C GLN A 357 -2.40 -31.90 2.54
N THR A 358 -2.09 -31.30 3.68
CA THR A 358 -3.14 -30.87 4.61
C THR A 358 -3.95 -29.77 3.92
N THR A 359 -5.29 -29.85 3.97
CA THR A 359 -6.15 -28.90 3.28
C THR A 359 -7.26 -28.38 4.19
N LEU A 360 -7.43 -27.06 4.20
CA LEU A 360 -8.55 -26.39 4.87
C LEU A 360 -9.34 -25.58 3.86
N MET A 361 -10.58 -25.97 3.63
CA MET A 361 -11.51 -25.28 2.74
C MET A 361 -12.62 -24.57 3.51
N VAL A 362 -12.91 -23.35 3.14
CA VAL A 362 -14.11 -22.62 3.56
C VAL A 362 -15.10 -22.67 2.42
N THR A 363 -16.33 -23.09 2.69
CA THR A 363 -17.43 -23.07 1.74
C THR A 363 -18.78 -22.86 2.43
N HIS A 364 -19.74 -22.36 1.68
CA HIS A 364 -21.15 -22.34 2.09
C HIS A 364 -21.99 -23.41 1.35
N GLN A 365 -21.39 -24.10 0.40
CA GLN A 365 -22.01 -25.19 -0.36
C GLN A 365 -21.80 -26.52 0.39
N LEU A 366 -22.86 -27.31 0.49
CA LEU A 366 -22.87 -28.56 1.26
C LEU A 366 -22.90 -29.80 0.35
N GLU A 367 -23.00 -29.60 -0.98
CA GLU A 367 -23.39 -30.68 -1.91
C GLU A 367 -22.28 -31.70 -2.16
N ASP A 368 -21.00 -31.36 -2.05
CA ASP A 368 -19.88 -32.26 -2.38
C ASP A 368 -18.91 -32.51 -1.20
N LEU A 369 -19.43 -32.48 0.04
CA LEU A 369 -18.58 -32.63 1.24
C LEU A 369 -18.41 -34.09 1.70
N ALA A 370 -19.07 -35.06 1.07
CA ALA A 370 -19.06 -36.46 1.51
C ALA A 370 -17.67 -37.10 1.53
N ASP A 371 -16.75 -36.62 0.71
CA ASP A 371 -15.40 -37.16 0.57
C ASP A 371 -14.36 -36.44 1.47
N TRP A 372 -14.78 -35.49 2.27
CA TRP A 372 -13.89 -34.77 3.17
C TRP A 372 -13.76 -35.46 4.53
N ASP A 373 -12.53 -35.44 5.10
CA ASP A 373 -12.22 -36.20 6.28
C ASP A 373 -12.86 -35.59 7.55
N VAL A 374 -12.97 -34.25 7.59
CA VAL A 374 -13.53 -33.50 8.72
C VAL A 374 -14.41 -32.35 8.25
N ILE A 375 -15.54 -32.14 8.90
CA ILE A 375 -16.46 -31.01 8.66
C ILE A 375 -16.65 -30.28 10.00
N TRP A 376 -16.39 -28.98 10.03
CA TRP A 376 -16.55 -28.11 11.19
C TRP A 376 -17.63 -27.08 10.98
#